data_596e492c2bbd5498eae6d6881e29a0c3
#
_entry.id   596e492c2bbd5498eae6d6881e29a0c3
#
_cell.length_a   1.000
_cell.length_b   1.000
_cell.length_c   1.000
_cell.angle_alpha   90.00
_cell.angle_beta   90.00
_cell.angle_gamma   90.00
#
_symmetry.space_group_name_H-M   'P 1'
#
loop_
_entity.id
_entity.type
_entity.pdbx_description
1 polymer ?
#
loop_
_entity_poly.entity_id
_entity_poly.type
_entity_poly.pdbx_seq_one_letter_code
_entity_poly.pdbx_strand_id
1 'polypeptide(L)'
;MIDTKAKEFLKELLKTPGLPGYELPAQNVWKNYVKNFSDEVSTDNYYNGIAKLNGEGYPKIMLIAHMDQIGLMVNYIDDNGFIYLKTLGYNYPASLLTREVSIMTLKHGDIPGIITFPEELYNKDEGNKLTLNKLFVDIGASSPEEVKEKVRVGDYVSIKSNPFEIGNNCLVSPGLDDRTGCFAIAEVLRELSDKEFKPCVFAVTSVQEEVNSLGAKLKSEELKPDIAIIVDIELASDYPGTDKTKKPDISMRKGPVISRGLCNNRFISHRLMEIAEEHSIPYQLYPDNTSNNTDLFTVVKTGALACVITIPTRYYHTPVEMVDYVDIENTVKLITEFILSFNKSPDGWEEYCKK
;
A
#
# COMPACT_ATOMS: atom_id res chain seq x y z
N MET A 1 -6.12 -16.73 11.25
CA MET A 1 -7.22 -16.47 10.28
C MET A 1 -7.74 -15.07 10.51
N ILE A 2 -7.91 -14.31 9.44
CA ILE A 2 -8.50 -12.96 9.48
C ILE A 2 -9.96 -13.07 9.89
N ASP A 3 -10.29 -12.58 11.08
CA ASP A 3 -11.65 -12.63 11.62
C ASP A 3 -12.54 -11.54 11.03
N THR A 4 -13.82 -11.55 11.38
CA THR A 4 -14.81 -10.58 10.87
C THR A 4 -14.43 -9.14 11.23
N LYS A 5 -13.91 -8.89 12.44
CA LYS A 5 -13.52 -7.55 12.89
C LYS A 5 -12.33 -7.02 12.12
N ALA A 6 -11.35 -7.87 11.82
CA ALA A 6 -10.20 -7.52 11.00
C ALA A 6 -10.63 -7.22 9.54
N LYS A 7 -11.55 -8.02 8.97
CA LYS A 7 -12.11 -7.73 7.63
C LYS A 7 -12.89 -6.40 7.58
N GLU A 8 -13.63 -6.07 8.62
CA GLU A 8 -14.33 -4.79 8.73
C GLU A 8 -13.33 -3.62 8.79
N PHE A 9 -12.26 -3.75 9.57
CA PHE A 9 -11.18 -2.77 9.62
C PHE A 9 -10.53 -2.56 8.23
N LEU A 10 -10.17 -3.64 7.53
CA LEU A 10 -9.59 -3.53 6.18
C LEU A 10 -10.57 -2.81 5.22
N LYS A 11 -11.86 -3.17 5.26
CA LYS A 11 -12.87 -2.52 4.42
C LYS A 11 -13.07 -1.04 4.77
N GLU A 12 -12.99 -0.67 6.05
CA GLU A 12 -13.04 0.72 6.49
C GLU A 12 -11.82 1.50 5.99
N LEU A 13 -10.63 0.92 6.13
CA LEU A 13 -9.38 1.49 5.63
C LEU A 13 -9.45 1.74 4.12
N LEU A 14 -9.95 0.79 3.34
CA LEU A 14 -10.10 0.90 1.88
C LEU A 14 -11.18 1.92 1.45
N LYS A 15 -12.22 2.13 2.25
CA LYS A 15 -13.26 3.15 1.97
C LYS A 15 -12.78 4.56 2.25
N THR A 16 -11.80 4.72 3.14
CA THR A 16 -11.32 6.03 3.58
C THR A 16 -10.31 6.58 2.57
N PRO A 17 -10.51 7.77 2.00
CA PRO A 17 -9.52 8.36 1.11
C PRO A 17 -8.16 8.55 1.79
N GLY A 18 -7.08 8.32 1.03
CA GLY A 18 -5.71 8.56 1.46
C GLY A 18 -4.83 8.64 0.22
N LEU A 19 -4.68 9.84 -0.30
CA LEU A 19 -3.86 10.12 -1.48
C LEU A 19 -2.51 10.70 -1.03
N PRO A 20 -1.46 10.68 -1.86
CA PRO A 20 -0.20 11.32 -1.51
C PRO A 20 -0.38 12.77 -1.02
N GLY A 21 -0.08 13.02 0.26
CA GLY A 21 -0.30 14.31 0.94
C GLY A 21 -1.69 14.48 1.57
N TYR A 22 -2.57 13.47 1.50
CA TYR A 22 -3.91 13.46 2.11
C TYR A 22 -4.17 12.14 2.88
N GLU A 23 -3.16 11.59 3.52
CA GLU A 23 -3.23 10.26 4.16
C GLU A 23 -3.86 10.30 5.55
N LEU A 24 -3.93 11.47 6.20
CA LEU A 24 -4.37 11.61 7.60
C LEU A 24 -5.70 10.90 7.93
N PRO A 25 -6.76 10.94 7.10
CA PRO A 25 -8.00 10.23 7.39
C PRO A 25 -7.78 8.71 7.50
N ALA A 26 -7.06 8.10 6.55
CA ALA A 26 -6.75 6.67 6.55
C ALA A 26 -5.80 6.29 7.70
N GLN A 27 -4.80 7.15 8.01
CA GLN A 27 -3.93 6.97 9.17
C GLN A 27 -4.71 6.95 10.49
N ASN A 28 -5.75 7.75 10.63
CA ASN A 28 -6.58 7.74 11.83
C ASN A 28 -7.37 6.45 11.99
N VAL A 29 -7.87 5.87 10.90
CA VAL A 29 -8.51 4.54 10.91
C VAL A 29 -7.51 3.48 11.39
N TRP A 30 -6.31 3.45 10.79
CA TRP A 30 -5.25 2.50 11.15
C TRP A 30 -4.84 2.64 12.63
N LYS A 31 -4.55 3.86 13.09
CA LYS A 31 -4.17 4.12 14.49
C LYS A 31 -5.24 3.68 15.48
N ASN A 32 -6.52 3.94 15.16
CA ASN A 32 -7.62 3.52 16.00
C ASN A 32 -7.72 2.00 16.15
N TYR A 33 -7.28 1.26 15.16
CA TYR A 33 -7.22 -0.20 15.23
C TYR A 33 -6.04 -0.67 16.08
N VAL A 34 -4.82 -0.24 15.75
CA VAL A 34 -3.58 -0.75 16.36
C VAL A 34 -3.39 -0.35 17.82
N LYS A 35 -4.00 0.76 18.27
CA LYS A 35 -3.91 1.19 19.69
C LYS A 35 -4.39 0.17 20.71
N ASN A 36 -5.18 -0.82 20.27
CA ASN A 36 -5.73 -1.84 21.19
C ASN A 36 -4.70 -2.91 21.57
N PHE A 37 -3.58 -2.98 20.85
CA PHE A 37 -2.56 -4.03 20.99
C PHE A 37 -1.14 -3.52 20.72
N SER A 38 -0.91 -2.23 20.92
CA SER A 38 0.41 -1.59 20.83
C SER A 38 0.71 -0.84 22.12
N ASP A 39 1.99 -0.79 22.52
CA ASP A 39 2.42 -0.06 23.71
C ASP A 39 2.36 1.46 23.49
N GLU A 40 2.65 1.89 22.27
CA GLU A 40 2.65 3.30 21.88
C GLU A 40 2.17 3.46 20.44
N VAL A 41 1.34 4.48 20.20
CA VAL A 41 0.87 4.86 18.84
C VAL A 41 1.00 6.36 18.66
N SER A 42 1.65 6.79 17.59
CA SER A 42 1.89 8.20 17.28
C SER A 42 1.77 8.51 15.80
N THR A 43 1.87 9.79 15.46
CA THR A 43 2.08 10.28 14.09
C THR A 43 3.11 11.40 14.12
N ASP A 44 3.90 11.52 13.07
CA ASP A 44 4.79 12.66 12.89
C ASP A 44 4.11 13.84 12.18
N ASN A 45 4.89 14.89 11.89
CA ASN A 45 4.39 16.10 11.24
C ASN A 45 3.95 15.90 9.78
N TYR A 46 4.34 14.80 9.13
CA TYR A 46 3.91 14.42 7.78
C TYR A 46 2.84 13.33 7.80
N TYR A 47 2.34 13.00 9.01
CA TYR A 47 1.29 12.02 9.24
C TYR A 47 1.67 10.55 9.00
N ASN A 48 2.98 10.20 9.00
CA ASN A 48 3.35 8.79 9.08
C ASN A 48 2.77 8.20 10.37
N GLY A 49 2.08 7.05 10.27
CA GLY A 49 1.59 6.32 11.43
C GLY A 49 2.68 5.43 12.01
N ILE A 50 2.85 5.43 13.31
CA ILE A 50 3.84 4.62 14.01
C ILE A 50 3.14 3.90 15.17
N ALA A 51 3.27 2.58 15.25
CA ALA A 51 2.90 1.79 16.40
C ALA A 51 4.12 0.99 16.88
N LYS A 52 4.31 0.88 18.19
CA LYS A 52 5.46 0.21 18.79
C LYS A 52 5.02 -0.88 19.77
N LEU A 53 5.72 -2.00 19.73
CA LEU A 53 5.62 -3.10 20.69
C LEU A 53 7.01 -3.44 21.22
N ASN A 54 7.08 -3.77 22.52
CA ASN A 54 8.29 -4.18 23.24
C ASN A 54 9.43 -3.15 23.09
N GLY A 55 9.17 -1.91 23.52
CA GLY A 55 10.03 -0.75 23.28
C GLY A 55 11.49 -0.88 23.74
N GLU A 56 11.78 -1.72 24.75
CA GLU A 56 13.12 -2.02 25.25
C GLU A 56 13.79 -3.21 24.57
N GLY A 57 13.09 -3.85 23.64
CA GLY A 57 13.55 -5.05 22.94
C GLY A 57 14.70 -4.77 21.95
N TYR A 58 15.39 -5.84 21.55
CA TYR A 58 16.49 -5.81 20.58
C TYR A 58 16.53 -7.12 19.76
N PRO A 59 16.80 -7.08 18.45
CA PRO A 59 17.02 -5.91 17.59
C PRO A 59 15.77 -5.04 17.39
N LYS A 60 15.98 -3.84 16.86
CA LYS A 60 14.90 -2.99 16.36
C LYS A 60 14.47 -3.47 14.98
N ILE A 61 13.24 -3.95 14.87
CA ILE A 61 12.64 -4.38 13.60
C ILE A 61 11.58 -3.37 13.19
N MET A 62 11.73 -2.80 12.01
CA MET A 62 10.72 -1.93 11.38
C MET A 62 9.96 -2.73 10.33
N LEU A 63 8.66 -2.85 10.51
CA LEU A 63 7.72 -3.25 9.48
C LEU A 63 7.19 -1.98 8.84
N ILE A 64 7.26 -1.85 7.52
CA ILE A 64 6.83 -0.64 6.83
C ILE A 64 5.98 -1.00 5.61
N ALA A 65 4.86 -0.28 5.46
CA ALA A 65 3.91 -0.36 4.35
C ALA A 65 3.40 1.04 4.06
N HIS A 66 3.01 1.35 2.82
CA HIS A 66 2.56 2.71 2.54
C HIS A 66 1.03 2.88 2.63
N MET A 67 0.61 4.02 3.17
CA MET A 67 -0.80 4.34 3.40
C MET A 67 -1.45 5.00 2.19
N ASP A 68 -0.66 5.72 1.39
CA ASP A 68 -1.20 6.39 0.22
C ASP A 68 -1.57 5.41 -0.89
N GLN A 69 -2.52 5.82 -1.69
CA GLN A 69 -2.93 5.15 -2.91
C GLN A 69 -2.85 6.14 -4.06
N ILE A 70 -2.69 5.68 -5.28
CA ILE A 70 -2.77 6.53 -6.46
C ILE A 70 -4.08 7.32 -6.50
N GLY A 71 -4.02 8.52 -7.08
CA GLY A 71 -5.20 9.37 -7.20
C GLY A 71 -4.99 10.50 -8.19
N LEU A 72 -5.78 11.54 -8.02
CA LEU A 72 -5.83 12.67 -8.93
C LEU A 72 -5.89 13.99 -8.15
N MET A 73 -5.62 15.07 -8.84
CA MET A 73 -5.68 16.43 -8.31
C MET A 73 -6.29 17.36 -9.36
N VAL A 74 -7.08 18.34 -8.91
CA VAL A 74 -7.63 19.39 -9.79
C VAL A 74 -6.49 20.22 -10.36
N ASN A 75 -6.36 20.22 -11.69
CA ASN A 75 -5.36 20.99 -12.42
C ASN A 75 -5.89 22.30 -12.98
N TYR A 76 -7.11 22.27 -13.54
CA TYR A 76 -7.71 23.41 -14.24
C TYR A 76 -9.23 23.26 -14.26
N ILE A 77 -9.95 24.38 -14.22
CA ILE A 77 -11.40 24.47 -14.39
C ILE A 77 -11.65 25.35 -15.61
N ASP A 78 -12.30 24.82 -16.63
CA ASP A 78 -12.55 25.56 -17.86
C ASP A 78 -13.70 26.58 -17.75
N ASP A 79 -13.93 27.33 -18.82
CA ASP A 79 -14.98 28.35 -18.85
C ASP A 79 -16.40 27.78 -18.91
N ASN A 80 -16.55 26.47 -19.06
CA ASN A 80 -17.83 25.76 -18.99
C ASN A 80 -18.04 25.05 -17.65
N GLY A 81 -17.04 25.07 -16.75
CA GLY A 81 -17.11 24.44 -15.45
C GLY A 81 -16.64 22.97 -15.41
N PHE A 82 -16.04 22.45 -16.48
CA PHE A 82 -15.43 21.13 -16.45
C PHE A 82 -14.05 21.16 -15.81
N ILE A 83 -13.74 20.11 -15.02
CA ILE A 83 -12.55 20.06 -14.18
C ILE A 83 -11.53 19.10 -14.80
N TYR A 84 -10.37 19.60 -15.17
CA TYR A 84 -9.25 18.83 -15.71
C TYR A 84 -8.28 18.44 -14.59
N LEU A 85 -7.65 17.27 -14.73
CA LEU A 85 -6.94 16.58 -13.67
C LEU A 85 -5.45 16.41 -13.94
N LYS A 86 -4.66 16.27 -12.87
CA LYS A 86 -3.32 15.69 -12.85
C LYS A 86 -3.32 14.39 -12.03
N THR A 87 -2.40 13.48 -12.33
CA THR A 87 -2.19 12.26 -11.55
C THR A 87 -1.39 12.54 -10.28
N LEU A 88 -1.71 11.81 -9.23
CA LEU A 88 -0.89 11.52 -8.07
C LEU A 88 -0.53 10.03 -8.15
N GLY A 89 0.76 9.72 -8.32
CA GLY A 89 1.19 8.37 -8.70
C GLY A 89 0.86 8.03 -10.16
N TYR A 90 1.07 6.77 -10.53
CA TYR A 90 0.87 6.30 -11.90
C TYR A 90 -0.55 5.78 -12.12
N ASN A 91 -1.33 6.47 -12.94
CA ASN A 91 -2.70 6.11 -13.29
C ASN A 91 -2.82 5.74 -14.78
N TYR A 92 -3.50 4.65 -15.08
CA TYR A 92 -3.86 4.29 -16.46
C TYR A 92 -5.09 5.07 -16.91
N PRO A 93 -5.03 5.94 -17.95
CA PRO A 93 -6.21 6.74 -18.37
C PRO A 93 -7.44 5.89 -18.70
N ALA A 94 -7.25 4.68 -19.23
CA ALA A 94 -8.33 3.76 -19.55
C ALA A 94 -9.08 3.25 -18.30
N SER A 95 -8.41 3.14 -17.16
CA SER A 95 -9.03 2.70 -15.90
C SER A 95 -9.87 3.79 -15.23
N LEU A 96 -9.66 5.04 -15.62
CA LEU A 96 -10.35 6.21 -15.08
C LEU A 96 -11.69 6.50 -15.79
N LEU A 97 -11.90 5.92 -16.98
CA LEU A 97 -13.12 6.17 -17.75
C LEU A 97 -14.37 5.83 -16.96
N THR A 98 -15.33 6.75 -16.94
CA THR A 98 -16.67 6.58 -16.35
C THR A 98 -16.68 6.28 -14.84
N ARG A 99 -15.63 6.70 -14.11
CA ARG A 99 -15.56 6.49 -12.66
C ARG A 99 -16.24 7.60 -11.90
N GLU A 100 -16.93 7.18 -10.83
CA GLU A 100 -17.35 8.13 -9.78
C GLU A 100 -16.12 8.55 -8.99
N VAL A 101 -16.06 9.85 -8.67
CA VAL A 101 -14.99 10.44 -7.86
C VAL A 101 -15.58 11.27 -6.72
N SER A 102 -14.73 11.52 -5.74
CA SER A 102 -14.95 12.49 -4.68
C SER A 102 -13.85 13.54 -4.74
N ILE A 103 -14.22 14.81 -4.82
CA ILE A 103 -13.30 15.96 -4.75
C ILE A 103 -13.28 16.44 -3.30
N MET A 104 -12.14 16.28 -2.62
CA MET A 104 -11.97 16.69 -1.23
C MET A 104 -11.67 18.19 -1.15
N THR A 105 -12.63 18.96 -0.70
CA THR A 105 -12.50 20.42 -0.59
C THR A 105 -12.33 20.88 0.85
N LEU A 106 -11.62 21.98 1.05
CA LEU A 106 -11.38 22.53 2.39
C LEU A 106 -12.65 23.09 3.07
N LYS A 107 -13.64 23.57 2.30
CA LYS A 107 -14.77 24.31 2.86
C LYS A 107 -16.12 23.62 2.66
N HIS A 108 -16.27 22.84 1.62
CA HIS A 108 -17.57 22.30 1.20
C HIS A 108 -17.66 20.77 1.42
N GLY A 109 -16.64 20.18 2.08
CA GLY A 109 -16.55 18.72 2.24
C GLY A 109 -16.29 18.02 0.91
N ASP A 110 -16.69 16.78 0.83
CA ASP A 110 -16.49 15.94 -0.35
C ASP A 110 -17.58 16.21 -1.40
N ILE A 111 -17.16 16.63 -2.59
CA ILE A 111 -18.06 16.90 -3.72
C ILE A 111 -18.02 15.70 -4.67
N PRO A 112 -19.18 15.05 -4.93
CA PRO A 112 -19.23 13.96 -5.89
C PRO A 112 -19.10 14.47 -7.32
N GLY A 113 -18.45 13.69 -8.17
CA GLY A 113 -18.32 13.93 -9.59
C GLY A 113 -18.16 12.65 -10.38
N ILE A 114 -18.17 12.76 -11.69
CA ILE A 114 -17.91 11.67 -12.62
C ILE A 114 -16.79 12.03 -13.58
N ILE A 115 -15.84 11.11 -13.81
CA ILE A 115 -14.86 11.27 -14.88
C ILE A 115 -15.51 10.84 -16.20
N THR A 116 -15.45 11.73 -17.18
CA THR A 116 -15.95 11.45 -18.53
C THR A 116 -14.97 11.98 -19.60
N PHE A 117 -15.36 11.92 -20.85
CA PHE A 117 -14.53 12.24 -22.01
C PHE A 117 -15.37 12.86 -23.14
N PRO A 118 -14.77 13.64 -24.05
CA PRO A 118 -15.48 14.33 -25.11
C PRO A 118 -16.02 13.37 -26.18
N GLU A 119 -17.06 13.81 -26.91
CA GLU A 119 -17.78 13.02 -27.92
C GLU A 119 -16.85 12.41 -29.00
N GLU A 120 -15.79 13.09 -29.38
CA GLU A 120 -14.82 12.62 -30.37
C GLU A 120 -14.13 11.30 -30.03
N LEU A 121 -14.10 10.91 -28.75
CA LEU A 121 -13.57 9.62 -28.31
C LEU A 121 -14.58 8.47 -28.43
N TYR A 122 -15.86 8.74 -28.68
CA TYR A 122 -16.84 7.69 -29.03
C TYR A 122 -16.60 7.13 -30.43
N ASN A 123 -16.04 7.93 -31.32
CA ASN A 123 -15.73 7.55 -32.69
C ASN A 123 -14.34 6.93 -32.76
N LYS A 124 -14.26 5.65 -33.19
CA LYS A 124 -13.01 4.87 -33.29
C LYS A 124 -12.16 5.30 -34.49
N ASP A 125 -11.77 6.56 -34.59
CA ASP A 125 -10.71 6.94 -35.53
C ASP A 125 -9.35 6.58 -34.89
N GLU A 126 -8.55 5.78 -35.60
CA GLU A 126 -7.29 5.18 -35.18
C GLU A 126 -6.19 6.17 -34.69
N GLY A 127 -6.45 7.47 -34.75
CA GLY A 127 -5.55 8.53 -34.30
C GLY A 127 -5.81 9.09 -32.89
N ASN A 128 -6.94 8.77 -32.26
CA ASN A 128 -7.34 9.35 -30.98
C ASN A 128 -6.86 8.51 -29.79
N LYS A 129 -5.57 8.63 -29.45
CA LYS A 129 -5.01 7.99 -28.24
C LYS A 129 -5.67 8.59 -27.00
N LEU A 130 -6.22 7.73 -26.11
CA LEU A 130 -6.73 8.13 -24.82
C LEU A 130 -5.57 8.61 -23.93
N THR A 131 -5.68 9.83 -23.44
CA THR A 131 -4.71 10.45 -22.53
C THR A 131 -5.46 11.18 -21.42
N LEU A 132 -4.81 11.38 -20.27
CA LEU A 132 -5.46 12.02 -19.12
C LEU A 132 -6.01 13.42 -19.44
N ASN A 133 -5.32 14.21 -20.25
CA ASN A 133 -5.74 15.57 -20.61
C ASN A 133 -7.00 15.63 -21.49
N LYS A 134 -7.51 14.50 -21.97
CA LYS A 134 -8.80 14.36 -22.63
C LYS A 134 -9.94 14.02 -21.67
N LEU A 135 -9.61 13.65 -20.43
CA LEU A 135 -10.58 13.34 -19.40
C LEU A 135 -10.88 14.59 -18.58
N PHE A 136 -12.13 14.71 -18.15
CA PHE A 136 -12.56 15.77 -17.25
C PHE A 136 -13.56 15.25 -16.24
N VAL A 137 -13.70 15.96 -15.13
CA VAL A 137 -14.75 15.69 -14.13
C VAL A 137 -15.89 16.65 -14.34
N ASP A 138 -17.10 16.10 -14.30
CA ASP A 138 -18.36 16.84 -14.24
C ASP A 138 -18.97 16.63 -12.85
N ILE A 139 -19.31 17.72 -12.16
CA ILE A 139 -19.98 17.73 -10.85
C ILE A 139 -21.46 18.11 -10.96
N GLY A 140 -22.01 18.24 -12.17
CA GLY A 140 -23.40 18.61 -12.41
C GLY A 140 -23.73 20.07 -12.05
N ALA A 141 -22.75 20.95 -12.02
CA ALA A 141 -22.99 22.38 -11.73
C ALA A 141 -23.68 23.10 -12.88
N SER A 142 -24.46 24.15 -12.55
CA SER A 142 -25.22 24.93 -13.52
C SER A 142 -24.39 26.01 -14.20
N SER A 143 -23.23 26.36 -13.64
CA SER A 143 -22.35 27.40 -14.19
C SER A 143 -20.89 27.17 -13.74
N PRO A 144 -19.90 27.70 -14.47
CA PRO A 144 -18.49 27.66 -14.06
C PRO A 144 -18.23 28.42 -12.74
N GLU A 145 -19.02 29.46 -12.43
CA GLU A 145 -18.91 30.18 -11.17
C GLU A 145 -19.26 29.30 -9.99
N GLU A 146 -20.33 28.49 -10.11
CA GLU A 146 -20.71 27.52 -9.10
C GLU A 146 -19.59 26.48 -8.85
N VAL A 147 -18.92 26.02 -9.89
CA VAL A 147 -17.78 25.13 -9.75
C VAL A 147 -16.62 25.82 -9.03
N LYS A 148 -16.24 27.03 -9.48
CA LYS A 148 -15.13 27.81 -8.92
C LYS A 148 -15.38 28.28 -7.47
N GLU A 149 -16.63 28.37 -7.05
CA GLU A 149 -17.00 28.63 -5.65
C GLU A 149 -16.67 27.43 -4.75
N LYS A 150 -16.91 26.21 -5.25
CA LYS A 150 -16.82 24.97 -4.48
C LYS A 150 -15.46 24.28 -4.60
N VAL A 151 -14.87 24.26 -5.80
CA VAL A 151 -13.68 23.51 -6.16
C VAL A 151 -12.53 24.45 -6.52
N ARG A 152 -11.32 24.10 -6.10
CA ARG A 152 -10.09 24.87 -6.37
C ARG A 152 -9.02 24.00 -7.03
N VAL A 153 -8.15 24.63 -7.80
CA VAL A 153 -6.92 24.01 -8.28
C VAL A 153 -6.10 23.54 -7.07
N GLY A 154 -5.67 22.29 -7.11
CA GLY A 154 -4.96 21.64 -6.01
C GLY A 154 -5.84 20.80 -5.09
N ASP A 155 -7.17 20.85 -5.21
CA ASP A 155 -8.05 19.94 -4.47
C ASP A 155 -7.80 18.49 -4.90
N TYR A 156 -7.78 17.58 -3.93
CA TYR A 156 -7.58 16.15 -4.17
C TYR A 156 -8.81 15.49 -4.75
N VAL A 157 -8.61 14.50 -5.62
CA VAL A 157 -9.70 13.77 -6.28
C VAL A 157 -9.45 12.28 -6.15
N SER A 158 -10.27 11.61 -5.35
CA SER A 158 -10.22 10.17 -5.14
C SER A 158 -11.26 9.45 -5.99
N ILE A 159 -10.88 8.32 -6.56
CA ILE A 159 -11.84 7.36 -7.11
C ILE A 159 -12.69 6.84 -5.95
N LYS A 160 -14.01 6.83 -6.12
CA LYS A 160 -14.92 6.32 -5.09
C LYS A 160 -14.68 4.84 -4.86
N SER A 161 -14.33 4.49 -3.62
CA SER A 161 -14.08 3.12 -3.23
C SER A 161 -15.33 2.46 -2.63
N ASN A 162 -15.63 1.27 -3.11
CA ASN A 162 -16.65 0.39 -2.53
C ASN A 162 -16.11 -1.05 -2.52
N PRO A 163 -15.32 -1.42 -1.49
CA PRO A 163 -14.72 -2.74 -1.38
C PRO A 163 -15.79 -3.84 -1.39
N PHE A 164 -15.60 -4.87 -2.21
CA PHE A 164 -16.53 -6.01 -2.30
C PHE A 164 -15.76 -7.31 -2.48
N GLU A 165 -16.40 -8.39 -2.06
CA GLU A 165 -15.83 -9.74 -2.19
C GLU A 165 -16.40 -10.45 -3.42
N ILE A 166 -15.53 -11.21 -4.12
CA ILE A 166 -15.92 -12.10 -5.22
C ILE A 166 -15.35 -13.50 -5.02
N GLY A 167 -16.04 -14.49 -5.57
CA GLY A 167 -15.67 -15.87 -5.33
C GLY A 167 -15.71 -16.22 -3.84
N ASN A 168 -14.78 -17.03 -3.40
CA ASN A 168 -14.81 -17.51 -2.00
C ASN A 168 -13.98 -16.63 -1.04
N ASN A 169 -12.94 -15.92 -1.55
CA ASN A 169 -11.96 -15.29 -0.65
C ASN A 169 -11.29 -14.04 -1.24
N CYS A 170 -11.68 -13.61 -2.45
CA CYS A 170 -11.05 -12.45 -3.06
C CYS A 170 -11.72 -11.15 -2.64
N LEU A 171 -10.93 -10.16 -2.27
CA LEU A 171 -11.35 -8.79 -2.04
C LEU A 171 -10.97 -7.95 -3.25
N VAL A 172 -11.88 -7.09 -3.69
CA VAL A 172 -11.69 -6.16 -4.81
C VAL A 172 -11.92 -4.73 -4.33
N SER A 173 -10.96 -3.85 -4.59
CA SER A 173 -11.03 -2.43 -4.22
C SER A 173 -9.94 -1.64 -4.96
N PRO A 174 -10.07 -0.33 -5.17
CA PRO A 174 -8.91 0.55 -5.33
C PRO A 174 -8.15 0.62 -4.00
N GLY A 175 -6.84 0.89 -4.05
CA GLY A 175 -5.99 1.12 -2.89
C GLY A 175 -5.67 -0.13 -2.07
N LEU A 176 -5.82 -1.34 -2.66
CA LEU A 176 -5.21 -2.55 -2.09
C LEU A 176 -3.69 -2.42 -2.10
N ASP A 177 -3.14 -1.72 -3.05
CA ASP A 177 -1.83 -1.12 -3.10
C ASP A 177 -1.81 0.18 -2.27
N ASP A 178 -1.14 0.29 -1.10
CA ASP A 178 -0.61 -0.83 -0.30
C ASP A 178 -1.31 -0.89 1.08
N ARG A 179 -2.62 -0.66 1.10
CA ARG A 179 -3.40 -0.79 2.34
C ARG A 179 -3.53 -2.23 2.80
N THR A 180 -3.29 -3.20 1.91
CA THR A 180 -3.12 -4.60 2.30
C THR A 180 -1.85 -4.83 3.11
N GLY A 181 -0.75 -4.17 2.78
CA GLY A 181 0.46 -4.17 3.59
C GLY A 181 0.26 -3.44 4.92
N CYS A 182 -0.37 -2.26 4.91
CA CYS A 182 -0.74 -1.55 6.15
C CYS A 182 -1.62 -2.40 7.08
N PHE A 183 -2.55 -3.16 6.52
CA PHE A 183 -3.37 -4.11 7.25
C PHE A 183 -2.52 -5.28 7.78
N ALA A 184 -1.65 -5.86 6.95
CA ALA A 184 -0.83 -6.99 7.34
C ALA A 184 0.10 -6.65 8.51
N ILE A 185 0.77 -5.49 8.51
CA ILE A 185 1.62 -5.08 9.62
C ILE A 185 0.83 -4.79 10.90
N ALA A 186 -0.42 -4.32 10.79
CA ALA A 186 -1.32 -4.18 11.93
C ALA A 186 -1.71 -5.54 12.53
N GLU A 187 -2.00 -6.54 11.68
CA GLU A 187 -2.30 -7.89 12.12
C GLU A 187 -1.09 -8.61 12.74
N VAL A 188 0.13 -8.32 12.24
CA VAL A 188 1.37 -8.80 12.88
C VAL A 188 1.48 -8.27 14.32
N LEU A 189 1.21 -6.97 14.55
CA LEU A 189 1.20 -6.43 15.91
C LEU A 189 0.14 -7.12 16.77
N ARG A 190 -1.07 -7.37 16.23
CA ARG A 190 -2.14 -8.07 16.93
C ARG A 190 -1.74 -9.51 17.31
N GLU A 191 -1.10 -10.24 16.40
CA GLU A 191 -0.61 -11.58 16.65
C GLU A 191 0.55 -11.64 17.67
N LEU A 192 1.31 -10.56 17.81
CA LEU A 192 2.44 -10.46 18.74
C LEU A 192 2.01 -9.96 20.12
N SER A 193 0.90 -9.22 20.24
CA SER A 193 0.53 -8.51 21.48
C SER A 193 0.37 -9.41 22.71
N ASP A 194 -0.01 -10.67 22.51
CA ASP A 194 -0.18 -11.66 23.57
C ASP A 194 1.00 -12.65 23.69
N LYS A 195 2.13 -12.37 23.02
CA LYS A 195 3.30 -13.26 22.98
C LYS A 195 4.54 -12.60 23.59
N GLU A 196 5.41 -13.42 24.15
CA GLU A 196 6.74 -12.96 24.57
C GLU A 196 7.71 -13.05 23.38
N PHE A 197 8.38 -11.94 23.08
CA PHE A 197 9.41 -11.86 22.05
C PHE A 197 10.49 -10.82 22.39
N LYS A 198 11.71 -11.02 21.84
CA LYS A 198 12.87 -10.20 22.16
C LYS A 198 12.97 -8.87 21.41
N PRO A 199 12.68 -8.81 20.10
CA PRO A 199 12.86 -7.57 19.33
C PRO A 199 11.97 -6.41 19.80
N CYS A 200 12.44 -5.18 19.61
CA CYS A 200 11.55 -4.02 19.55
C CYS A 200 10.94 -3.94 18.15
N VAL A 201 9.62 -3.91 18.05
CA VAL A 201 8.92 -3.90 16.76
C VAL A 201 8.25 -2.54 16.56
N PHE A 202 8.57 -1.89 15.44
CA PHE A 202 7.86 -0.72 14.92
C PHE A 202 7.03 -1.15 13.71
N ALA A 203 5.73 -0.89 13.72
CA ALA A 203 4.91 -0.90 12.50
C ALA A 203 4.74 0.55 12.04
N VAL A 204 5.13 0.81 10.82
CA VAL A 204 5.12 2.15 10.21
C VAL A 204 4.23 2.14 8.99
N THR A 205 3.22 3.01 8.97
CA THR A 205 2.45 3.29 7.75
C THR A 205 2.99 4.59 7.15
N SER A 206 3.81 4.44 6.09
CA SER A 206 4.49 5.55 5.42
C SER A 206 3.54 6.37 4.56
N VAL A 207 3.93 7.60 4.26
CA VAL A 207 3.20 8.52 3.37
C VAL A 207 3.98 8.76 2.09
N GLN A 208 3.25 9.07 0.99
CA GLN A 208 3.79 9.52 -0.29
C GLN A 208 4.79 8.54 -0.94
N GLU A 209 4.57 7.24 -0.79
CA GLU A 209 5.36 6.22 -1.50
C GLU A 209 5.19 6.37 -3.00
N GLU A 210 3.95 6.46 -3.47
CA GLU A 210 3.51 6.53 -4.87
C GLU A 210 4.13 7.68 -5.70
N VAL A 211 4.77 8.64 -5.02
CA VAL A 211 5.40 9.78 -5.67
C VAL A 211 6.89 9.94 -5.37
N ASN A 212 7.35 9.61 -4.15
CA ASN A 212 8.76 9.86 -3.80
C ASN A 212 9.28 9.15 -2.54
N SER A 213 8.54 8.20 -1.94
CA SER A 213 8.92 7.47 -0.71
C SER A 213 9.32 8.38 0.47
N LEU A 214 8.66 9.54 0.62
CA LEU A 214 9.00 10.52 1.65
C LEU A 214 8.88 9.94 3.06
N GLY A 215 7.79 9.23 3.33
CA GLY A 215 7.52 8.66 4.65
C GLY A 215 8.56 7.65 5.08
N ALA A 216 8.92 6.74 4.19
CA ALA A 216 9.97 5.75 4.45
C ALA A 216 11.32 6.39 4.75
N LYS A 217 11.67 7.44 4.02
CA LYS A 217 12.90 8.20 4.28
C LYS A 217 12.91 8.77 5.68
N LEU A 218 11.86 9.51 6.05
CA LEU A 218 11.80 10.18 7.35
C LEU A 218 11.83 9.17 8.51
N LYS A 219 11.08 8.07 8.38
CA LYS A 219 10.98 7.10 9.48
C LYS A 219 12.22 6.21 9.60
N SER A 220 12.82 5.78 8.52
CA SER A 220 14.06 5.01 8.58
C SER A 220 15.24 5.81 9.14
N GLU A 221 15.35 7.10 8.81
CA GLU A 221 16.37 8.00 9.38
C GLU A 221 16.15 8.29 10.88
N GLU A 222 14.89 8.40 11.32
CA GLU A 222 14.52 8.66 12.71
C GLU A 222 14.68 7.41 13.59
N LEU A 223 14.07 6.29 13.20
CA LEU A 223 13.99 5.07 14.00
C LEU A 223 15.31 4.29 13.98
N LYS A 224 16.08 4.38 12.90
CA LYS A 224 17.33 3.66 12.67
C LYS A 224 17.18 2.17 13.00
N PRO A 225 16.34 1.46 12.29
CA PRO A 225 16.12 0.04 12.54
C PRO A 225 17.36 -0.78 12.19
N ASP A 226 17.58 -1.87 12.93
CA ASP A 226 18.61 -2.87 12.60
C ASP A 226 18.16 -3.71 11.41
N ILE A 227 16.86 -4.05 11.40
CA ILE A 227 16.19 -4.84 10.35
C ILE A 227 14.94 -4.10 9.89
N ALA A 228 14.67 -4.13 8.59
CA ALA A 228 13.43 -3.63 8.03
C ALA A 228 12.78 -4.66 7.10
N ILE A 229 11.50 -4.90 7.30
CA ILE A 229 10.65 -5.66 6.38
C ILE A 229 9.69 -4.67 5.72
N ILE A 230 9.88 -4.47 4.43
CA ILE A 230 8.99 -3.69 3.61
C ILE A 230 7.87 -4.62 3.15
N VAL A 231 6.64 -4.26 3.48
CA VAL A 231 5.46 -5.00 3.01
C VAL A 231 4.80 -4.16 1.94
N ASP A 232 4.53 -4.76 0.79
CA ASP A 232 4.00 -4.08 -0.39
C ASP A 232 3.20 -5.09 -1.22
N ILE A 233 2.75 -4.76 -2.40
CA ILE A 233 2.10 -5.69 -3.33
C ILE A 233 3.07 -6.15 -4.43
N GLU A 234 2.74 -7.26 -5.06
CA GLU A 234 3.41 -7.73 -6.29
C GLU A 234 2.39 -8.07 -7.37
N LEU A 235 2.64 -7.60 -8.57
CA LEU A 235 1.75 -7.90 -9.69
C LEU A 235 1.73 -9.39 -9.99
N ALA A 236 0.60 -10.02 -9.71
CA ALA A 236 0.36 -11.40 -10.12
C ALA A 236 0.37 -11.53 -11.65
N SER A 237 0.90 -12.62 -12.16
CA SER A 237 1.01 -12.92 -13.60
C SER A 237 0.04 -14.04 -14.03
N ASP A 238 -0.91 -14.39 -13.20
CA ASP A 238 -1.85 -15.50 -13.38
C ASP A 238 -3.20 -15.09 -14.02
N TYR A 239 -3.17 -14.07 -14.89
CA TYR A 239 -4.32 -13.62 -15.66
C TYR A 239 -4.00 -13.49 -17.17
N PRO A 240 -5.00 -13.41 -18.07
CA PRO A 240 -4.76 -13.39 -19.52
C PRO A 240 -3.86 -12.25 -19.98
N GLY A 241 -2.98 -12.54 -20.95
CA GLY A 241 -2.08 -11.55 -21.57
C GLY A 241 -0.74 -11.36 -20.87
N THR A 242 -0.44 -12.13 -19.83
CA THR A 242 0.86 -12.12 -19.15
C THR A 242 1.84 -13.09 -19.81
N ASP A 243 3.10 -12.69 -19.90
CA ASP A 243 4.21 -13.50 -20.44
C ASP A 243 5.22 -13.78 -19.31
N LYS A 244 5.19 -15.00 -18.80
CA LYS A 244 6.05 -15.46 -17.69
C LYS A 244 7.55 -15.50 -18.02
N THR A 245 7.92 -15.38 -19.29
CA THR A 245 9.33 -15.21 -19.68
C THR A 245 9.83 -13.79 -19.47
N LYS A 246 8.92 -12.83 -19.35
CA LYS A 246 9.20 -11.40 -19.14
C LYS A 246 8.83 -10.90 -17.75
N LYS A 247 7.92 -11.60 -17.07
CA LYS A 247 7.48 -11.28 -15.71
C LYS A 247 7.61 -12.52 -14.83
N PRO A 248 7.94 -12.39 -13.54
CA PRO A 248 7.97 -13.51 -12.62
C PRO A 248 6.65 -14.28 -12.60
N ASP A 249 6.71 -15.60 -12.39
CA ASP A 249 5.53 -16.45 -12.26
C ASP A 249 4.91 -16.31 -10.87
N ILE A 250 4.22 -15.22 -10.64
CA ILE A 250 3.55 -14.92 -9.40
C ILE A 250 2.05 -15.15 -9.56
N SER A 251 1.46 -15.86 -8.62
CA SER A 251 0.03 -16.21 -8.65
C SER A 251 -0.62 -15.93 -7.30
N MET A 252 -1.85 -15.47 -7.32
CA MET A 252 -2.69 -15.41 -6.12
C MET A 252 -2.89 -16.80 -5.52
N ARG A 253 -3.12 -16.89 -4.23
CA ARG A 253 -3.35 -18.11 -3.44
C ARG A 253 -2.14 -19.04 -3.31
N LYS A 254 -0.94 -18.50 -3.60
CA LYS A 254 0.31 -19.24 -3.43
C LYS A 254 1.23 -18.67 -2.34
N GLY A 255 0.68 -17.83 -1.49
CA GLY A 255 1.37 -17.20 -0.36
C GLY A 255 2.15 -15.94 -0.75
N PRO A 256 2.76 -15.28 0.24
CA PRO A 256 3.57 -14.08 0.04
C PRO A 256 4.73 -14.32 -0.93
N VAL A 257 5.19 -13.23 -1.50
CA VAL A 257 6.35 -13.21 -2.39
C VAL A 257 7.54 -12.64 -1.65
N ILE A 258 8.63 -13.39 -1.57
CA ILE A 258 9.89 -12.94 -0.96
C ILE A 258 10.80 -12.43 -2.07
N SER A 259 11.18 -11.16 -2.00
CA SER A 259 12.09 -10.55 -2.97
C SER A 259 13.55 -10.95 -2.71
N ARG A 260 14.29 -11.19 -3.79
CA ARG A 260 15.70 -11.57 -3.79
C ARG A 260 16.47 -10.78 -4.84
N GLY A 261 17.63 -10.33 -4.48
CA GLY A 261 18.52 -9.56 -5.37
C GLY A 261 18.76 -8.15 -4.84
N LEU A 262 19.56 -7.38 -5.54
CA LEU A 262 19.99 -6.02 -5.22
C LEU A 262 19.97 -5.63 -3.73
N CYS A 263 19.12 -4.69 -3.36
CA CYS A 263 19.03 -4.15 -2.00
C CYS A 263 18.36 -5.09 -0.99
N ASN A 264 17.75 -6.19 -1.45
CA ASN A 264 17.21 -7.21 -0.55
C ASN A 264 18.35 -7.94 0.14
N ASN A 265 18.44 -7.81 1.45
CA ASN A 265 19.48 -8.46 2.22
C ASN A 265 19.38 -9.99 2.07
N ARG A 266 20.44 -10.62 1.54
CA ARG A 266 20.46 -12.04 1.24
C ARG A 266 20.17 -12.90 2.46
N PHE A 267 20.66 -12.51 3.62
CA PHE A 267 20.47 -13.25 4.85
C PHE A 267 19.00 -13.19 5.29
N ILE A 268 18.38 -12.00 5.31
CA ILE A 268 16.97 -11.85 5.70
C ILE A 268 16.06 -12.64 4.75
N SER A 269 16.27 -12.52 3.44
CA SER A 269 15.46 -13.28 2.46
C SER A 269 15.62 -14.80 2.62
N HIS A 270 16.82 -15.27 2.93
CA HIS A 270 17.07 -16.71 3.17
C HIS A 270 16.37 -17.18 4.44
N ARG A 271 16.48 -16.41 5.53
CA ARG A 271 15.81 -16.75 6.78
C ARG A 271 14.29 -16.77 6.67
N LEU A 272 13.70 -15.86 5.91
CA LEU A 272 12.26 -15.87 5.61
C LEU A 272 11.85 -17.15 4.89
N MET A 273 12.67 -17.62 3.93
CA MET A 273 12.42 -18.88 3.23
C MET A 273 12.50 -20.09 4.17
N GLU A 274 13.53 -20.17 5.02
CA GLU A 274 13.67 -21.24 6.02
C GLU A 274 12.47 -21.28 6.97
N ILE A 275 12.02 -20.12 7.46
CA ILE A 275 10.85 -20.02 8.34
C ILE A 275 9.58 -20.46 7.61
N ALA A 276 9.41 -20.06 6.35
CA ALA A 276 8.27 -20.49 5.56
C ALA A 276 8.24 -22.03 5.43
N GLU A 277 9.40 -22.66 5.20
CA GLU A 277 9.53 -24.12 5.13
C GLU A 277 9.29 -24.78 6.50
N GLU A 278 9.93 -24.27 7.59
CA GLU A 278 9.76 -24.76 8.96
C GLU A 278 8.28 -24.76 9.40
N HIS A 279 7.53 -23.73 9.02
CA HIS A 279 6.14 -23.54 9.42
C HIS A 279 5.11 -23.94 8.36
N SER A 280 5.56 -24.56 7.25
CA SER A 280 4.72 -24.97 6.12
C SER A 280 3.86 -23.84 5.58
N ILE A 281 4.45 -22.65 5.45
CA ILE A 281 3.82 -21.47 4.85
C ILE A 281 4.17 -21.49 3.36
N PRO A 282 3.18 -21.50 2.45
CA PRO A 282 3.47 -21.36 1.03
C PRO A 282 4.05 -19.98 0.74
N TYR A 283 5.05 -19.93 -0.15
CA TYR A 283 5.67 -18.68 -0.57
C TYR A 283 6.11 -18.74 -2.03
N GLN A 284 6.36 -17.58 -2.60
CA GLN A 284 6.85 -17.39 -3.96
C GLN A 284 8.12 -16.55 -3.95
N LEU A 285 8.87 -16.53 -5.04
CA LEU A 285 10.11 -15.78 -5.14
C LEU A 285 10.05 -14.75 -6.26
N TYR A 286 10.51 -13.53 -5.97
CA TYR A 286 10.66 -12.46 -6.94
C TYR A 286 12.14 -12.12 -7.15
N PRO A 287 12.67 -12.18 -8.40
CA PRO A 287 14.03 -11.73 -8.71
C PRO A 287 14.06 -10.21 -8.86
N ASP A 288 14.39 -9.50 -7.80
CA ASP A 288 14.47 -8.04 -7.82
C ASP A 288 15.79 -7.57 -8.45
N ASN A 289 15.67 -6.82 -9.55
CA ASN A 289 16.81 -6.28 -10.29
C ASN A 289 16.81 -4.75 -10.36
N THR A 290 15.86 -4.05 -9.78
CA THR A 290 15.70 -2.59 -9.90
C THR A 290 15.63 -1.86 -8.57
N SER A 291 15.05 -2.44 -7.53
CA SER A 291 14.84 -1.87 -6.17
C SER A 291 14.19 -0.46 -6.12
N ASN A 292 13.69 0.03 -7.24
CA ASN A 292 13.17 1.40 -7.35
C ASN A 292 11.64 1.48 -7.23
N ASN A 293 10.98 0.34 -7.03
CA ASN A 293 9.51 0.25 -7.09
C ASN A 293 8.85 0.13 -5.72
N THR A 294 9.63 0.27 -4.64
CA THR A 294 9.13 0.21 -3.26
C THR A 294 9.98 1.10 -2.34
N ASP A 295 9.56 1.25 -1.11
CA ASP A 295 10.31 1.96 -0.06
C ASP A 295 11.72 1.36 0.24
N LEU A 296 12.04 0.16 -0.26
CA LEU A 296 13.29 -0.57 0.02
C LEU A 296 14.54 0.27 -0.22
N PHE A 297 14.67 0.88 -1.41
CA PHE A 297 15.87 1.63 -1.78
C PHE A 297 16.12 2.83 -0.86
N THR A 298 15.06 3.38 -0.31
CA THR A 298 15.14 4.49 0.63
C THR A 298 15.56 4.02 2.02
N VAL A 299 14.98 2.91 2.48
CA VAL A 299 15.26 2.34 3.80
C VAL A 299 16.71 1.83 3.91
N VAL A 300 17.24 1.14 2.91
CA VAL A 300 18.62 0.58 2.96
C VAL A 300 19.71 1.65 3.06
N LYS A 301 19.44 2.89 2.68
CA LYS A 301 20.38 4.01 2.82
C LYS A 301 20.72 4.33 4.27
N THR A 302 19.91 3.91 5.21
CA THR A 302 20.18 4.07 6.65
C THR A 302 21.10 2.98 7.21
N GLY A 303 21.42 1.96 6.43
CA GLY A 303 22.23 0.82 6.83
C GLY A 303 21.44 -0.35 7.41
N ALA A 304 20.10 -0.26 7.44
CA ALA A 304 19.24 -1.35 7.88
C ALA A 304 19.40 -2.59 6.96
N LEU A 305 19.39 -3.79 7.56
CA LEU A 305 19.25 -5.02 6.81
C LEU A 305 17.79 -5.17 6.38
N ALA A 306 17.51 -5.00 5.10
CA ALA A 306 16.13 -4.92 4.63
C ALA A 306 15.78 -6.02 3.62
N CYS A 307 14.50 -6.40 3.60
CA CYS A 307 13.92 -7.29 2.59
C CYS A 307 12.47 -6.89 2.33
N VAL A 308 12.04 -7.06 1.08
CA VAL A 308 10.65 -6.85 0.68
C VAL A 308 9.90 -8.19 0.71
N ILE A 309 8.73 -8.17 1.31
CA ILE A 309 7.71 -9.22 1.24
C ILE A 309 6.48 -8.60 0.61
N THR A 310 6.01 -9.16 -0.51
CA THR A 310 4.85 -8.60 -1.20
C THR A 310 3.67 -9.56 -1.23
N ILE A 311 2.47 -8.98 -1.34
CA ILE A 311 1.21 -9.69 -1.42
C ILE A 311 0.80 -9.79 -2.90
N PRO A 312 0.58 -11.00 -3.46
CA PRO A 312 0.17 -11.15 -4.85
C PRO A 312 -1.13 -10.41 -5.14
N THR A 313 -1.09 -9.44 -6.05
CA THR A 313 -2.23 -8.57 -6.39
C THR A 313 -2.44 -8.53 -7.89
N ARG A 314 -3.67 -8.74 -8.36
CA ARG A 314 -4.02 -8.54 -9.78
C ARG A 314 -4.50 -7.12 -10.01
N TYR A 315 -4.23 -6.61 -11.22
CA TYR A 315 -4.79 -5.35 -11.72
C TYR A 315 -4.38 -4.12 -10.91
N TYR A 316 -3.17 -4.13 -10.31
CA TYR A 316 -2.69 -3.02 -9.50
C TYR A 316 -2.74 -1.68 -10.27
N HIS A 317 -2.82 -0.58 -9.54
CA HIS A 317 -3.01 0.77 -10.08
C HIS A 317 -4.30 0.91 -10.92
N THR A 318 -5.32 0.14 -10.57
CA THR A 318 -6.67 0.27 -11.16
C THR A 318 -7.73 0.31 -10.06
N PRO A 319 -8.94 0.79 -10.36
CA PRO A 319 -10.04 0.78 -9.39
C PRO A 319 -10.58 -0.61 -9.01
N VAL A 320 -10.01 -1.66 -9.57
CA VAL A 320 -10.44 -3.06 -9.38
C VAL A 320 -9.27 -3.98 -9.03
N GLU A 321 -8.33 -3.49 -8.26
CA GLU A 321 -7.29 -4.33 -7.67
C GLU A 321 -7.89 -5.50 -6.92
N MET A 322 -7.21 -6.63 -6.92
CA MET A 322 -7.74 -7.88 -6.35
C MET A 322 -6.66 -8.63 -5.59
N VAL A 323 -6.98 -9.00 -4.34
CA VAL A 323 -6.15 -9.87 -3.49
C VAL A 323 -6.96 -11.05 -2.97
N ASP A 324 -6.28 -12.10 -2.50
CA ASP A 324 -6.90 -13.19 -1.76
C ASP A 324 -6.51 -13.11 -0.28
N TYR A 325 -7.49 -13.24 0.63
CA TYR A 325 -7.23 -13.17 2.07
C TYR A 325 -6.23 -14.22 2.55
N VAL A 326 -6.14 -15.37 1.88
CA VAL A 326 -5.17 -16.42 2.24
C VAL A 326 -3.73 -15.96 2.06
N ASP A 327 -3.44 -15.15 1.03
CA ASP A 327 -2.09 -14.61 0.81
C ASP A 327 -1.74 -13.57 1.88
N ILE A 328 -2.71 -12.74 2.30
CA ILE A 328 -2.53 -11.80 3.41
C ILE A 328 -2.29 -12.57 4.72
N GLU A 329 -3.08 -13.61 5.03
CA GLU A 329 -2.90 -14.44 6.23
C GLU A 329 -1.51 -15.10 6.28
N ASN A 330 -1.06 -15.63 5.15
CA ASN A 330 0.28 -16.23 5.05
C ASN A 330 1.38 -15.19 5.20
N THR A 331 1.19 -13.96 4.71
CA THR A 331 2.12 -12.84 4.90
C THR A 331 2.24 -12.48 6.38
N VAL A 332 1.11 -12.30 7.06
CA VAL A 332 1.07 -12.03 8.51
C VAL A 332 1.77 -13.14 9.28
N LYS A 333 1.45 -14.41 8.99
CA LYS A 333 2.07 -15.56 9.64
C LYS A 333 3.57 -15.59 9.43
N LEU A 334 4.06 -15.39 8.20
CA LEU A 334 5.48 -15.41 7.89
C LEU A 334 6.26 -14.34 8.67
N ILE A 335 5.76 -13.10 8.69
CA ILE A 335 6.40 -11.99 9.40
C ILE A 335 6.36 -12.22 10.93
N THR A 336 5.24 -12.70 11.46
CA THR A 336 5.12 -13.03 12.89
C THR A 336 6.13 -14.09 13.31
N GLU A 337 6.22 -15.19 12.57
CA GLU A 337 7.18 -16.28 12.88
C GLU A 337 8.63 -15.82 12.69
N PHE A 338 8.90 -14.93 11.71
CA PHE A 338 10.22 -14.31 11.57
C PHE A 338 10.59 -13.53 12.85
N ILE A 339 9.71 -12.70 13.39
CA ILE A 339 9.98 -11.94 14.62
C ILE A 339 10.16 -12.88 15.82
N LEU A 340 9.30 -13.91 15.96
CA LEU A 340 9.39 -14.88 17.05
C LEU A 340 10.67 -15.74 16.99
N SER A 341 11.25 -15.92 15.81
CA SER A 341 12.48 -16.71 15.64
C SER A 341 13.68 -16.13 16.38
N PHE A 342 13.67 -14.81 16.69
CA PHE A 342 14.72 -14.16 17.48
C PHE A 342 14.74 -14.62 18.96
N ASN A 343 13.67 -15.22 19.47
CA ASN A 343 13.65 -15.80 20.81
C ASN A 343 14.63 -16.97 20.96
N LYS A 344 14.88 -17.68 19.88
CA LYS A 344 15.77 -18.88 19.84
C LYS A 344 17.24 -18.55 19.60
N SER A 345 17.57 -17.31 19.28
CA SER A 345 18.97 -16.88 19.04
C SER A 345 19.69 -16.67 20.39
N PRO A 346 20.76 -17.43 20.69
CA PRO A 346 21.39 -17.41 22.01
C PRO A 346 22.11 -16.10 22.32
N ASP A 347 22.92 -15.57 21.42
CA ASP A 347 23.70 -14.36 21.61
C ASP A 347 24.02 -13.70 20.27
N GLY A 348 23.41 -12.56 20.00
CA GLY A 348 23.76 -11.70 18.87
C GLY A 348 23.15 -12.14 17.54
N TRP A 349 21.96 -11.65 17.25
CA TRP A 349 21.36 -11.69 15.92
C TRP A 349 22.35 -11.28 14.82
N GLU A 350 23.36 -10.46 15.16
CA GLU A 350 24.44 -10.04 14.25
C GLU A 350 25.32 -11.20 13.75
N GLU A 351 25.60 -12.19 14.59
CA GLU A 351 26.29 -13.41 14.15
C GLU A 351 25.40 -14.28 13.28
N TYR A 352 24.12 -14.25 13.58
CA TYR A 352 23.10 -14.92 12.78
C TYR A 352 22.98 -14.29 11.39
N CYS A 353 23.13 -12.97 11.29
CA CYS A 353 23.10 -12.23 10.02
C CYS A 353 24.40 -12.27 9.20
N LYS A 354 25.49 -12.80 9.74
CA LYS A 354 26.81 -12.85 9.08
C LYS A 354 27.17 -14.23 8.52
N LYS A 355 26.38 -15.26 8.83
CA LYS A 355 26.54 -16.62 8.32
C LYS A 355 25.74 -16.85 7.04
#